data_20eac70ea75873d4125cc362fad33a65
#
_entry.id   20eac70ea75873d4125cc362fad33a65
#
_cell.length_a   1.000
_cell.length_b   1.000
_cell.length_c   1.000
_cell.angle_alpha   90.00
_cell.angle_beta   90.00
_cell.angle_gamma   90.00
#
_symmetry.space_group_name_H-M   'P 1'
#
loop_
_entity.id
_entity.type
_entity.pdbx_description
1 polymer ?
#
loop_
_entity_poly.entity_id
_entity_poly.type
_entity_poly.pdbx_seq_one_letter_code
_entity_poly.pdbx_strand_id
1 'polypeptide(L)'
;MRKNRLIIPALLTFLSMQGYAQELNDSITSGKPAKYSDEVVEIGYHKAQRLEESTSSISTVYNEDFNKRSAKNIANSLFGYGTGLTTLQGSGRYADAEPTFFIRGLQSLSTNNPLILVDGIERDITDVTPEEVETVTILKDAAAVAIYGHKGINGVVNITTKRGIYNTREIKFTYDHGFGWQARKPKFVDSYSYANAMNEALVNDGLTTRYTQDELNAFRSGQYPYLYANVDWLGETYRDMDATNIYNISFRGGASKFRYYAMANLTTNKGFIANPYMNDGYSTQDQYSRANLRTNLDIDLTEKTKLKLNVLGILSETRTPGADDQGGANLWDMIYTLPSAAFPARLENGTWGGSATWAGTKNPLAVSQAAAYTKFHERTLFADMTLTQDLSSITPGLGASGMLSYDNYAQYWENHSKTFVYGSNSVTAWENGVPSSTTYYTDGKESAMSSDAKCIAFTRVFNFA
;
A
#
# COMPACT_ATOMS: atom_id res chain seq x y z
N MET A 1 39.44 12.78 16.71
CA MET A 1 38.60 11.73 17.30
C MET A 1 37.30 11.59 16.50
N ARG A 2 37.37 10.97 15.30
CA ARG A 2 36.19 10.75 14.42
C ARG A 2 36.44 9.56 13.47
N LYS A 3 36.67 8.34 14.00
CA LYS A 3 36.90 7.14 13.14
C LYS A 3 36.17 5.85 13.58
N ASN A 4 35.34 5.87 14.62
CA ASN A 4 34.77 4.60 15.14
C ASN A 4 33.24 4.44 14.99
N ARG A 5 32.56 5.22 14.13
CA ARG A 5 31.10 5.09 13.97
C ARG A 5 30.63 4.33 12.73
N LEU A 6 31.55 3.88 11.87
CA LEU A 6 31.22 3.18 10.61
C LEU A 6 31.43 1.65 10.63
N ILE A 7 32.00 1.10 11.71
CA ILE A 7 32.35 -0.33 11.77
C ILE A 7 31.19 -1.20 12.30
N ILE A 8 30.32 -0.67 13.16
CA ILE A 8 29.23 -1.45 13.77
C ILE A 8 28.11 -1.84 12.76
N PRO A 9 27.62 -0.97 11.85
CA PRO A 9 26.63 -1.41 10.88
C PRO A 9 27.15 -2.38 9.82
N ALA A 10 28.44 -2.30 9.47
CA ALA A 10 29.06 -3.25 8.55
C ALA A 10 29.26 -4.65 9.15
N LEU A 11 29.47 -4.74 10.46
CA LEU A 11 29.62 -6.02 11.16
C LEU A 11 28.28 -6.75 11.32
N LEU A 12 27.20 -6.01 11.53
CA LEU A 12 25.84 -6.58 11.63
C LEU A 12 25.33 -7.09 10.26
N THR A 13 25.67 -6.43 9.15
CA THR A 13 25.35 -6.92 7.80
C THR A 13 26.19 -8.14 7.42
N PHE A 14 27.41 -8.27 7.90
CA PHE A 14 28.25 -9.45 7.64
C PHE A 14 27.80 -10.69 8.44
N LEU A 15 27.31 -10.51 9.66
CA LEU A 15 26.74 -11.61 10.46
C LEU A 15 25.42 -12.14 9.91
N SER A 16 24.58 -11.29 9.31
CA SER A 16 23.35 -11.72 8.65
C SER A 16 23.63 -12.50 7.35
N MET A 17 24.65 -12.12 6.59
CA MET A 17 25.03 -12.85 5.37
C MET A 17 25.61 -14.25 5.65
N GLN A 18 26.31 -14.45 6.78
CA GLN A 18 26.85 -15.78 7.12
C GLN A 18 25.73 -16.75 7.56
N GLY A 19 24.68 -16.28 8.26
CA GLY A 19 23.51 -17.10 8.60
C GLY A 19 22.77 -17.61 7.38
N TYR A 20 22.54 -16.73 6.39
CA TYR A 20 21.88 -17.12 5.14
C TYR A 20 22.69 -18.10 4.28
N ALA A 21 24.00 -17.99 4.26
CA ALA A 21 24.88 -18.90 3.50
C ALA A 21 24.88 -20.33 4.12
N GLN A 22 24.70 -20.44 5.41
CA GLN A 22 24.70 -21.74 6.11
C GLN A 22 23.37 -22.45 5.96
N GLU A 23 22.21 -21.75 6.04
CA GLU A 23 20.90 -22.32 5.73
C GLU A 23 20.78 -22.76 4.25
N LEU A 24 21.33 -21.98 3.32
CA LEU A 24 21.33 -22.35 1.90
C LEU A 24 22.16 -23.61 1.63
N ASN A 25 23.27 -23.80 2.34
CA ASN A 25 24.12 -24.97 2.20
C ASN A 25 23.48 -26.24 2.81
N ASP A 26 22.78 -26.10 3.94
CA ASP A 26 22.07 -27.22 4.58
C ASP A 26 20.85 -27.68 3.76
N SER A 27 20.18 -26.76 3.04
CA SER A 27 19.07 -27.12 2.13
C SER A 27 19.56 -27.81 0.84
N ILE A 28 20.77 -27.52 0.37
CA ILE A 28 21.36 -28.13 -0.82
C ILE A 28 21.94 -29.51 -0.49
N THR A 29 22.40 -29.75 0.73
CA THR A 29 23.01 -31.02 1.15
C THR A 29 22.01 -32.02 1.69
N SER A 30 20.83 -31.61 2.12
CA SER A 30 19.73 -32.51 2.48
C SER A 30 18.93 -32.89 1.24
N GLY A 31 19.50 -33.66 0.32
CA GLY A 31 18.81 -34.25 -0.82
C GLY A 31 17.69 -35.22 -0.42
N LYS A 32 16.73 -34.77 0.38
CA LYS A 32 15.46 -35.45 0.57
C LYS A 32 14.59 -35.13 -0.65
N PRO A 33 14.22 -36.11 -1.47
CA PRO A 33 13.17 -35.90 -2.45
C PRO A 33 11.96 -35.39 -1.69
N ALA A 34 11.37 -34.26 -2.14
CA ALA A 34 10.12 -33.77 -1.61
C ALA A 34 9.12 -34.93 -1.66
N LYS A 35 8.75 -35.48 -0.51
CA LYS A 35 7.70 -36.47 -0.39
C LYS A 35 6.38 -35.76 -0.61
N TYR A 36 5.97 -35.62 -1.86
CA TYR A 36 4.62 -35.14 -2.22
C TYR A 36 3.51 -36.02 -1.60
N SER A 37 3.84 -37.22 -1.13
CA SER A 37 2.88 -38.16 -0.56
C SER A 37 2.33 -37.84 0.80
N ASP A 38 2.97 -36.94 1.56
CA ASP A 38 2.54 -36.60 2.93
C ASP A 38 2.04 -35.13 3.04
N GLU A 39 1.92 -34.41 1.93
CA GLU A 39 1.42 -33.03 1.92
C GLU A 39 -0.08 -33.03 2.23
N VAL A 40 -0.42 -32.37 3.33
CA VAL A 40 -1.80 -32.19 3.79
C VAL A 40 -2.25 -30.79 3.42
N VAL A 41 -3.34 -30.71 2.66
CA VAL A 41 -3.95 -29.45 2.23
C VAL A 41 -5.25 -29.22 2.98
N GLU A 42 -5.50 -27.98 3.37
CA GLU A 42 -6.76 -27.59 3.98
C GLU A 42 -7.77 -27.28 2.88
N ILE A 43 -8.85 -28.06 2.82
CA ILE A 43 -9.89 -27.95 1.77
C ILE A 43 -11.16 -27.25 2.24
N GLY A 44 -11.11 -26.55 3.35
CA GLY A 44 -12.19 -25.75 3.92
C GLY A 44 -12.79 -26.32 5.21
N TYR A 45 -13.41 -25.45 6.00
CA TYR A 45 -13.89 -25.73 7.35
C TYR A 45 -12.90 -26.53 8.20
N HIS A 46 -11.59 -26.20 8.07
CA HIS A 46 -10.47 -26.84 8.77
C HIS A 46 -10.35 -28.36 8.53
N LYS A 47 -10.92 -28.88 7.43
CA LYS A 47 -10.69 -30.26 7.03
C LYS A 47 -9.37 -30.34 6.28
N ALA A 48 -8.47 -31.11 6.84
CA ALA A 48 -7.20 -31.45 6.21
C ALA A 48 -7.36 -32.76 5.44
N GLN A 49 -6.91 -32.78 4.19
CA GLN A 49 -6.87 -33.97 3.34
C GLN A 49 -5.46 -34.12 2.75
N ARG A 50 -5.01 -35.33 2.55
CA ARG A 50 -3.76 -35.58 1.80
C ARG A 50 -3.93 -35.10 0.37
N LEU A 51 -2.93 -34.44 -0.18
CA LEU A 51 -2.98 -33.93 -1.55
C LEU A 51 -3.20 -35.08 -2.56
N GLU A 52 -2.60 -36.23 -2.33
CA GLU A 52 -2.75 -37.45 -3.18
C GLU A 52 -4.16 -38.03 -3.20
N GLU A 53 -4.94 -37.80 -2.13
CA GLU A 53 -6.34 -38.24 -2.01
C GLU A 53 -7.33 -37.22 -2.58
N SER A 54 -6.85 -36.02 -2.90
CA SER A 54 -7.68 -34.92 -3.41
C SER A 54 -7.87 -35.05 -4.92
N THR A 55 -9.12 -35.09 -5.37
CA THR A 55 -9.48 -34.97 -6.80
C THR A 55 -9.59 -33.50 -7.24
N SER A 56 -9.42 -32.56 -6.30
CA SER A 56 -9.59 -31.13 -6.51
C SER A 56 -8.30 -30.49 -7.02
N SER A 57 -8.44 -29.48 -7.89
CA SER A 57 -7.32 -28.66 -8.36
C SER A 57 -6.95 -27.60 -7.33
N ILE A 58 -5.96 -27.88 -6.52
CA ILE A 58 -5.47 -27.04 -5.43
C ILE A 58 -4.03 -26.60 -5.70
N SER A 59 -3.65 -25.43 -5.23
CA SER A 59 -2.27 -24.96 -5.23
C SER A 59 -1.98 -24.31 -3.89
N THR A 60 -0.96 -24.77 -3.20
CA THR A 60 -0.51 -24.22 -1.91
C THR A 60 0.79 -23.47 -2.11
N VAL A 61 0.90 -22.30 -1.50
CA VAL A 61 2.11 -21.47 -1.42
C VAL A 61 2.50 -21.37 0.05
N TYR A 62 3.74 -21.68 0.37
CA TYR A 62 4.24 -21.70 1.74
C TYR A 62 4.92 -20.38 2.10
N ASN A 63 5.00 -20.06 3.39
CA ASN A 63 5.65 -18.86 3.91
C ASN A 63 7.07 -18.65 3.37
N GLU A 64 7.84 -19.72 3.23
CA GLU A 64 9.20 -19.69 2.72
C GLU A 64 9.31 -19.14 1.31
N ASP A 65 8.26 -19.27 0.49
CA ASP A 65 8.26 -18.79 -0.89
C ASP A 65 7.91 -17.31 -0.98
N PHE A 66 6.78 -16.89 -0.43
CA PHE A 66 6.31 -15.52 -0.58
C PHE A 66 7.00 -14.52 0.36
N ASN A 67 7.59 -14.98 1.48
CA ASN A 67 8.30 -14.14 2.43
C ASN A 67 9.76 -13.82 2.01
N LYS A 68 10.16 -14.21 0.80
CA LYS A 68 11.45 -13.82 0.19
C LYS A 68 11.46 -12.35 -0.25
N ARG A 69 10.31 -11.71 -0.29
CA ARG A 69 10.13 -10.29 -0.66
C ARG A 69 9.56 -9.53 0.51
N SER A 70 10.15 -8.38 0.81
CA SER A 70 9.53 -7.41 1.71
C SER A 70 8.29 -6.83 1.03
N ALA A 71 7.13 -6.94 1.65
CA ALA A 71 5.86 -6.48 1.10
C ALA A 71 4.96 -5.88 2.18
N LYS A 72 4.08 -4.95 1.78
CA LYS A 72 3.14 -4.26 2.66
C LYS A 72 2.18 -5.23 3.35
N ASN A 73 1.64 -6.18 2.58
CA ASN A 73 0.69 -7.20 3.02
C ASN A 73 0.88 -8.48 2.20
N ILE A 74 0.16 -9.55 2.57
CA ILE A 74 0.26 -10.83 1.88
C ILE A 74 -0.16 -10.73 0.41
N ALA A 75 -1.13 -9.88 0.07
CA ALA A 75 -1.57 -9.68 -1.30
C ALA A 75 -0.41 -9.26 -2.22
N ASN A 76 0.42 -8.32 -1.77
CA ASN A 76 1.60 -7.88 -2.51
C ASN A 76 2.71 -8.94 -2.60
N SER A 77 2.74 -9.92 -1.69
CA SER A 77 3.71 -11.02 -1.72
C SER A 77 3.36 -12.11 -2.72
N LEU A 78 2.09 -12.22 -3.12
CA LEU A 78 1.60 -13.32 -3.97
C LEU A 78 1.84 -13.12 -5.47
N PHE A 79 2.49 -12.04 -5.91
CA PHE A 79 2.83 -11.84 -7.32
C PHE A 79 3.73 -12.95 -7.87
N GLY A 80 3.20 -13.71 -8.85
CA GLY A 80 3.92 -14.81 -9.49
C GLY A 80 3.94 -16.10 -8.69
N TYR A 81 3.22 -16.16 -7.57
CA TYR A 81 3.02 -17.38 -6.79
C TYR A 81 1.60 -17.91 -6.94
N GLY A 82 1.46 -19.22 -6.76
CA GLY A 82 0.16 -19.90 -6.84
C GLY A 82 -0.31 -20.15 -8.28
N THR A 83 -0.18 -21.38 -8.73
CA THR A 83 -0.62 -21.78 -10.07
C THR A 83 -2.10 -21.51 -10.29
N GLY A 84 -2.43 -20.73 -11.32
CA GLY A 84 -3.80 -20.34 -11.68
C GLY A 84 -4.30 -19.09 -10.98
N LEU A 85 -3.50 -18.45 -10.09
CA LEU A 85 -3.76 -17.13 -9.54
C LEU A 85 -3.14 -16.06 -10.45
N THR A 86 -3.96 -15.15 -10.93
CA THR A 86 -3.52 -13.97 -11.68
C THR A 86 -3.64 -12.75 -10.79
N THR A 87 -2.61 -11.92 -10.73
CA THR A 87 -2.55 -10.72 -9.92
C THR A 87 -2.39 -9.50 -10.82
N LEU A 88 -3.21 -8.48 -10.62
CA LEU A 88 -3.14 -7.20 -11.34
C LEU A 88 -2.99 -6.07 -10.34
N GLN A 89 -1.90 -5.30 -10.43
CA GLN A 89 -1.69 -4.12 -9.61
C GLN A 89 -1.99 -2.86 -10.41
N GLY A 90 -2.97 -2.08 -9.95
CA GLY A 90 -3.40 -0.84 -10.60
C GLY A 90 -2.58 0.38 -10.20
N SER A 91 -1.98 0.39 -9.01
CA SER A 91 -1.20 1.51 -8.47
C SER A 91 0.14 1.03 -7.93
N GLY A 92 1.17 1.86 -8.07
CA GLY A 92 2.48 1.65 -7.44
C GLY A 92 2.69 2.47 -6.16
N ARG A 93 1.72 3.32 -5.77
CA ARG A 93 1.78 4.08 -4.53
C ARG A 93 1.66 3.15 -3.33
N TYR A 94 2.57 3.27 -2.35
CA TYR A 94 2.64 2.33 -1.24
C TYR A 94 1.32 2.20 -0.45
N ALA A 95 0.60 3.31 -0.23
CA ALA A 95 -0.68 3.30 0.46
C ALA A 95 -1.78 2.52 -0.29
N ASP A 96 -1.81 2.60 -1.63
CA ASP A 96 -2.87 2.07 -2.50
C ASP A 96 -2.38 0.94 -3.42
N ALA A 97 -1.24 0.34 -3.12
CA ALA A 97 -0.62 -0.70 -3.95
C ALA A 97 -1.27 -2.08 -3.77
N GLU A 98 -2.58 -2.14 -3.70
CA GLU A 98 -3.31 -3.40 -3.48
C GLU A 98 -3.62 -4.08 -4.81
N PRO A 99 -3.22 -5.35 -4.98
CA PRO A 99 -3.51 -6.09 -6.20
C PRO A 99 -4.93 -6.65 -6.22
N THR A 100 -5.52 -6.68 -7.40
CA THR A 100 -6.73 -7.45 -7.66
C THR A 100 -6.37 -8.87 -8.06
N PHE A 101 -7.14 -9.85 -7.60
CA PHE A 101 -6.91 -11.27 -7.84
C PHE A 101 -7.96 -11.86 -8.76
N PHE A 102 -7.51 -12.76 -9.62
CA PHE A 102 -8.38 -13.59 -10.47
C PHE A 102 -7.89 -15.02 -10.44
N ILE A 103 -8.79 -15.99 -10.29
CA ILE A 103 -8.46 -17.40 -10.40
C ILE A 103 -8.91 -17.89 -11.77
N ARG A 104 -7.94 -18.38 -12.59
CA ARG A 104 -8.14 -18.82 -13.98
C ARG A 104 -8.67 -17.71 -14.92
N GLY A 105 -8.42 -16.44 -14.60
CA GLY A 105 -8.79 -15.27 -15.40
C GLY A 105 -10.20 -14.73 -15.13
N LEU A 106 -10.68 -13.90 -16.04
CA LEU A 106 -12.00 -13.28 -15.96
C LEU A 106 -13.07 -14.26 -16.48
N GLN A 107 -14.06 -14.59 -15.66
CA GLN A 107 -15.11 -15.54 -15.95
C GLN A 107 -16.49 -14.88 -16.09
N SER A 108 -16.64 -13.64 -15.61
CA SER A 108 -17.89 -12.91 -15.56
C SER A 108 -17.72 -11.48 -16.01
N LEU A 109 -18.77 -10.89 -16.57
CA LEU A 109 -18.83 -9.44 -16.88
C LEU A 109 -19.16 -8.60 -15.63
N SER A 110 -19.51 -9.23 -14.50
CA SER A 110 -19.92 -8.57 -13.26
C SER A 110 -18.76 -8.55 -12.25
N THR A 111 -18.62 -9.60 -11.46
CA THR A 111 -17.63 -9.74 -10.41
C THR A 111 -16.74 -10.95 -10.66
N ASN A 112 -15.43 -10.79 -10.52
CA ASN A 112 -14.47 -11.87 -10.72
C ASN A 112 -13.55 -12.10 -9.51
N ASN A 113 -13.82 -11.40 -8.41
CA ASN A 113 -12.99 -11.51 -7.21
C ASN A 113 -13.20 -12.89 -6.56
N PRO A 114 -12.13 -13.61 -6.22
CA PRO A 114 -12.25 -14.84 -5.45
C PRO A 114 -12.72 -14.55 -4.02
N LEU A 115 -13.32 -15.55 -3.39
CA LEU A 115 -13.58 -15.52 -1.95
C LEU A 115 -12.26 -15.61 -1.20
N ILE A 116 -12.01 -14.68 -0.30
CA ILE A 116 -10.80 -14.68 0.53
C ILE A 116 -11.18 -15.07 1.95
N LEU A 117 -10.48 -16.07 2.48
CA LEU A 117 -10.68 -16.57 3.83
C LEU A 117 -9.37 -16.46 4.63
N VAL A 118 -9.47 -15.98 5.85
CA VAL A 118 -8.37 -15.96 6.83
C VAL A 118 -8.80 -16.84 8.00
N ASP A 119 -8.10 -17.95 8.19
CA ASP A 119 -8.44 -18.98 9.19
C ASP A 119 -9.92 -19.42 9.11
N GLY A 120 -10.47 -19.50 7.87
CA GLY A 120 -11.84 -19.94 7.59
C GLY A 120 -12.92 -18.86 7.62
N ILE A 121 -12.59 -17.61 7.92
CA ILE A 121 -13.50 -16.47 7.98
C ILE A 121 -13.23 -15.53 6.82
N GLU A 122 -14.29 -15.04 6.16
CA GLU A 122 -14.22 -14.06 5.08
C GLU A 122 -13.70 -12.71 5.62
N ARG A 123 -12.49 -12.32 5.17
CA ARG A 123 -11.80 -11.10 5.59
C ARG A 123 -11.00 -10.52 4.44
N ASP A 124 -10.60 -9.26 4.56
CA ASP A 124 -9.74 -8.63 3.58
C ASP A 124 -8.31 -9.19 3.65
N ILE A 125 -7.76 -9.53 2.49
CA ILE A 125 -6.39 -10.05 2.37
C ILE A 125 -5.35 -8.99 2.77
N THR A 126 -5.69 -7.71 2.64
CA THR A 126 -4.80 -6.60 2.95
C THR A 126 -4.57 -6.42 4.45
N ASP A 127 -5.45 -6.98 5.28
CA ASP A 127 -5.32 -6.97 6.74
C ASP A 127 -4.21 -7.89 7.26
N VAL A 128 -3.72 -8.79 6.40
CA VAL A 128 -2.76 -9.83 6.80
C VAL A 128 -1.36 -9.51 6.29
N THR A 129 -0.36 -9.60 7.16
CA THR A 129 1.06 -9.44 6.81
C THR A 129 1.70 -10.77 6.40
N PRO A 130 2.73 -10.78 5.53
CA PRO A 130 3.38 -12.02 5.10
C PRO A 130 3.96 -12.83 6.27
N GLU A 131 4.44 -12.14 7.29
CA GLU A 131 5.14 -12.75 8.44
C GLU A 131 4.22 -13.62 9.30
N GLU A 132 2.91 -13.33 9.34
CA GLU A 132 1.94 -14.08 10.14
C GLU A 132 1.30 -15.28 9.43
N VAL A 133 1.52 -15.40 8.11
CA VAL A 133 0.95 -16.46 7.28
C VAL A 133 1.84 -17.69 7.27
N GLU A 134 1.25 -18.86 7.44
CA GLU A 134 1.91 -20.17 7.26
C GLU A 134 1.77 -20.63 5.82
N THR A 135 0.53 -20.65 5.29
CA THR A 135 0.22 -21.09 3.93
C THR A 135 -0.89 -20.26 3.28
N VAL A 136 -0.84 -20.19 1.95
CA VAL A 136 -1.94 -19.67 1.12
C VAL A 136 -2.36 -20.78 0.17
N THR A 137 -3.59 -21.26 0.31
CA THR A 137 -4.16 -22.33 -0.50
C THR A 137 -5.18 -21.76 -1.48
N ILE A 138 -5.00 -22.06 -2.77
CA ILE A 138 -5.84 -21.58 -3.87
C ILE A 138 -6.70 -22.75 -4.36
N LEU A 139 -8.01 -22.62 -4.14
CA LEU A 139 -9.01 -23.58 -4.56
C LEU A 139 -9.62 -23.14 -5.90
N LYS A 140 -9.42 -23.93 -6.96
CA LYS A 140 -9.59 -23.48 -8.35
C LYS A 140 -10.77 -24.09 -9.09
N ASP A 141 -11.30 -25.20 -8.64
CA ASP A 141 -12.36 -25.92 -9.34
C ASP A 141 -13.62 -26.11 -8.50
N ALA A 142 -14.71 -26.51 -9.17
CA ALA A 142 -16.01 -26.69 -8.53
C ALA A 142 -15.97 -27.71 -7.37
N ALA A 143 -15.16 -28.76 -7.47
CA ALA A 143 -15.04 -29.76 -6.41
C ALA A 143 -14.40 -29.16 -5.15
N ALA A 144 -13.36 -28.32 -5.32
CA ALA A 144 -12.68 -27.66 -4.22
C ALA A 144 -13.54 -26.60 -3.52
N VAL A 145 -14.40 -25.89 -4.28
CA VAL A 145 -15.16 -24.74 -3.78
C VAL A 145 -16.62 -25.06 -3.45
N ALA A 146 -17.10 -26.27 -3.71
CA ALA A 146 -18.50 -26.68 -3.54
C ALA A 146 -19.06 -26.37 -2.15
N ILE A 147 -18.25 -26.50 -1.09
CA ILE A 147 -18.64 -26.24 0.29
C ILE A 147 -18.92 -24.76 0.59
N TYR A 148 -18.41 -23.84 -0.24
CA TYR A 148 -18.61 -22.39 -0.08
C TYR A 148 -19.81 -21.86 -0.87
N GLY A 149 -20.50 -22.76 -1.62
CA GLY A 149 -21.69 -22.42 -2.41
C GLY A 149 -21.44 -21.32 -3.42
N HIS A 150 -22.37 -20.40 -3.57
CA HIS A 150 -22.29 -19.30 -4.53
C HIS A 150 -21.14 -18.31 -4.27
N LYS A 151 -20.66 -18.17 -3.03
CA LYS A 151 -19.54 -17.31 -2.69
C LYS A 151 -18.21 -17.82 -3.30
N GLY A 152 -18.08 -19.13 -3.49
CA GLY A 152 -16.89 -19.75 -4.06
C GLY A 152 -16.83 -19.80 -5.59
N ILE A 153 -17.82 -19.23 -6.32
CA ILE A 153 -17.94 -19.38 -7.77
C ILE A 153 -16.70 -18.93 -8.55
N ASN A 154 -16.00 -17.89 -8.07
CA ASN A 154 -14.79 -17.35 -8.69
C ASN A 154 -13.50 -17.97 -8.12
N GLY A 155 -13.63 -19.08 -7.37
CA GLY A 155 -12.54 -19.71 -6.63
C GLY A 155 -12.37 -19.13 -5.22
N VAL A 156 -11.49 -19.74 -4.44
CA VAL A 156 -11.23 -19.38 -3.05
C VAL A 156 -9.73 -19.25 -2.81
N VAL A 157 -9.32 -18.19 -2.11
CA VAL A 157 -7.97 -18.04 -1.55
C VAL A 157 -8.09 -18.21 -0.04
N ASN A 158 -7.61 -19.34 0.47
CA ASN A 158 -7.62 -19.65 1.90
C ASN A 158 -6.25 -19.40 2.51
N ILE A 159 -6.20 -18.49 3.47
CA ILE A 159 -4.99 -18.07 4.19
C ILE A 159 -5.02 -18.71 5.57
N THR A 160 -3.99 -19.49 5.86
CA THR A 160 -3.80 -20.10 7.18
C THR A 160 -2.69 -19.38 7.91
N THR A 161 -2.97 -18.90 9.11
CA THR A 161 -2.00 -18.16 9.92
C THR A 161 -1.14 -19.08 10.77
N LYS A 162 0.06 -18.62 11.15
CA LYS A 162 1.02 -19.35 11.96
C LYS A 162 0.45 -19.72 13.33
N ARG A 163 0.76 -20.93 13.77
CA ARG A 163 0.39 -21.49 15.07
C ARG A 163 1.64 -21.78 15.89
N GLY A 164 1.46 -21.89 17.19
CA GLY A 164 2.51 -22.36 18.08
C GLY A 164 2.94 -23.80 17.80
N ILE A 165 4.08 -24.20 18.35
CA ILE A 165 4.62 -25.55 18.30
C ILE A 165 4.74 -26.07 19.71
N TYR A 166 4.23 -27.28 20.00
CA TYR A 166 4.32 -27.85 21.33
C TYR A 166 5.78 -28.10 21.74
N ASN A 167 6.06 -27.87 23.02
CA ASN A 167 7.34 -28.13 23.64
C ASN A 167 8.54 -27.42 22.99
N THR A 168 8.30 -26.29 22.35
CA THR A 168 9.33 -25.45 21.73
C THR A 168 9.25 -24.01 22.20
N ARG A 169 10.30 -23.25 21.94
CA ARG A 169 10.34 -21.81 22.14
C ARG A 169 11.22 -21.18 21.05
N GLU A 170 10.64 -20.32 20.24
CA GLU A 170 11.30 -19.59 19.18
C GLU A 170 10.99 -18.11 19.33
N ILE A 171 12.01 -17.26 19.14
CA ILE A 171 11.86 -15.81 19.05
C ILE A 171 12.53 -15.40 17.75
N LYS A 172 11.80 -14.73 16.89
CA LYS A 172 12.33 -14.22 15.61
C LYS A 172 12.12 -12.71 15.53
N PHE A 173 13.18 -11.99 15.21
CA PHE A 173 13.14 -10.56 14.90
C PHE A 173 13.64 -10.36 13.48
N THR A 174 12.91 -9.58 12.69
CA THR A 174 13.32 -9.15 11.35
C THR A 174 13.17 -7.64 11.21
N TYR A 175 14.09 -7.05 10.48
CA TYR A 175 14.07 -5.66 10.08
C TYR A 175 14.40 -5.56 8.61
N ASP A 176 13.48 -5.01 7.84
CA ASP A 176 13.64 -4.75 6.42
C ASP A 176 13.63 -3.26 6.16
N HIS A 177 14.61 -2.79 5.39
CA HIS A 177 14.69 -1.44 4.89
C HIS A 177 14.69 -1.45 3.38
N GLY A 178 13.69 -0.81 2.78
CA GLY A 178 13.49 -0.74 1.35
C GLY A 178 13.55 0.69 0.83
N PHE A 179 14.08 0.85 -0.38
CA PHE A 179 13.96 2.07 -1.16
C PHE A 179 13.07 1.78 -2.35
N GLY A 180 12.06 2.62 -2.55
CA GLY A 180 11.22 2.61 -3.73
C GLY A 180 11.60 3.76 -4.66
N TRP A 181 11.45 3.56 -5.96
CA TRP A 181 11.59 4.61 -6.96
C TRP A 181 10.54 4.46 -8.04
N GLN A 182 10.25 5.57 -8.72
CA GLN A 182 9.29 5.59 -9.80
C GLN A 182 9.83 4.79 -10.99
N ALA A 183 9.26 3.62 -11.25
CA ALA A 183 9.68 2.72 -12.34
C ALA A 183 9.50 3.33 -13.73
N ARG A 184 8.47 4.18 -13.89
CA ARG A 184 8.21 4.94 -15.12
C ARG A 184 7.85 6.37 -14.77
N LYS A 185 8.61 7.31 -15.30
CA LYS A 185 8.31 8.73 -15.22
C LYS A 185 7.75 9.20 -16.56
N PRO A 186 6.60 9.89 -16.58
CA PRO A 186 6.14 10.55 -17.80
C PRO A 186 7.15 11.61 -18.19
N LYS A 187 7.32 11.78 -19.49
CA LYS A 187 8.11 12.89 -20.06
C LYS A 187 7.15 13.96 -20.53
N PHE A 188 7.24 15.12 -19.92
CA PHE A 188 6.50 16.29 -20.33
C PHE A 188 7.33 17.13 -21.29
N VAL A 189 6.66 17.83 -22.20
CA VAL A 189 7.32 18.76 -23.11
C VAL A 189 7.66 20.06 -22.37
N ASP A 190 8.74 20.72 -22.80
CA ASP A 190 9.11 22.04 -22.29
C ASP A 190 8.13 23.13 -22.77
N SER A 191 8.22 24.30 -22.13
CA SER A 191 7.31 25.42 -22.39
C SER A 191 7.34 25.92 -23.82
N TYR A 192 8.52 25.96 -24.46
CA TYR A 192 8.66 26.38 -25.84
C TYR A 192 7.95 25.40 -26.78
N SER A 193 8.23 24.11 -26.62
CA SER A 193 7.60 23.06 -27.42
C SER A 193 6.08 23.04 -27.27
N TYR A 194 5.59 23.21 -26.02
CA TYR A 194 4.16 23.33 -25.72
C TYR A 194 3.55 24.54 -26.41
N ALA A 195 4.15 25.74 -26.27
CA ALA A 195 3.62 27.00 -26.81
C ALA A 195 3.59 26.97 -28.36
N ASN A 196 4.64 26.40 -28.98
CA ASN A 196 4.70 26.24 -30.43
C ASN A 196 3.65 25.27 -30.96
N ALA A 197 3.50 24.10 -30.31
CA ALA A 197 2.47 23.13 -30.69
C ALA A 197 1.04 23.68 -30.51
N MET A 198 0.80 24.48 -29.46
CA MET A 198 -0.47 25.17 -29.27
C MET A 198 -0.77 26.13 -30.38
N ASN A 199 0.21 26.95 -30.81
CA ASN A 199 0.05 27.86 -31.92
C ASN A 199 -0.22 27.11 -33.25
N GLU A 200 0.49 26.02 -33.51
CA GLU A 200 0.28 25.18 -34.69
C GLU A 200 -1.13 24.58 -34.69
N ALA A 201 -1.60 24.07 -33.59
CA ALA A 201 -2.97 23.53 -33.45
C ALA A 201 -4.02 24.62 -33.74
N LEU A 202 -3.87 25.83 -33.17
CA LEU A 202 -4.79 26.93 -33.42
C LEU A 202 -4.81 27.38 -34.89
N VAL A 203 -3.64 27.42 -35.53
CA VAL A 203 -3.55 27.73 -36.96
C VAL A 203 -4.25 26.67 -37.82
N ASN A 204 -4.08 25.38 -37.48
CA ASN A 204 -4.75 24.29 -38.19
C ASN A 204 -6.29 24.35 -38.04
N ASP A 205 -6.77 24.86 -36.91
CA ASP A 205 -8.18 25.07 -36.61
C ASP A 205 -8.71 26.41 -37.22
N GLY A 206 -7.86 27.18 -37.91
CA GLY A 206 -8.21 28.48 -38.48
C GLY A 206 -8.37 29.60 -37.47
N LEU A 207 -7.80 29.42 -36.26
CA LEU A 207 -7.83 30.40 -35.18
C LEU A 207 -6.53 31.21 -35.11
N THR A 208 -6.57 32.35 -34.43
CA THR A 208 -5.38 33.16 -34.14
C THR A 208 -4.44 32.47 -33.14
N THR A 209 -3.16 32.60 -33.39
CA THR A 209 -2.12 32.11 -32.46
C THR A 209 -2.27 32.74 -31.09
N ARG A 210 -2.05 31.95 -30.04
CA ARG A 210 -2.09 32.39 -28.65
C ARG A 210 -0.80 33.10 -28.21
N TYR A 211 0.34 32.61 -28.68
CA TYR A 211 1.67 33.11 -28.28
C TYR A 211 2.28 33.89 -29.44
N THR A 212 2.79 35.10 -29.15
CA THR A 212 3.55 35.91 -30.08
C THR A 212 4.96 35.36 -30.30
N GLN A 213 5.67 35.86 -31.32
CA GLN A 213 7.05 35.44 -31.58
C GLN A 213 8.00 35.84 -30.43
N ASP A 214 7.77 37.00 -29.79
CA ASP A 214 8.57 37.46 -28.64
C ASP A 214 8.37 36.55 -27.45
N GLU A 215 7.15 36.11 -27.17
CA GLU A 215 6.83 35.13 -26.12
C GLU A 215 7.47 33.76 -26.38
N LEU A 216 7.43 33.28 -27.63
CA LEU A 216 8.10 32.04 -28.02
C LEU A 216 9.63 32.13 -27.80
N ASN A 217 10.23 33.30 -28.14
CA ASN A 217 11.64 33.56 -27.92
C ASN A 217 11.98 33.64 -26.42
N ALA A 218 11.09 34.24 -25.61
CA ALA A 218 11.23 34.27 -24.17
C ALA A 218 11.22 32.88 -23.55
N PHE A 219 10.28 31.99 -23.93
CA PHE A 219 10.29 30.59 -23.51
C PHE A 219 11.55 29.85 -23.93
N ARG A 220 11.99 30.05 -25.20
CA ARG A 220 13.21 29.40 -25.72
C ARG A 220 14.46 29.84 -24.99
N SER A 221 14.60 31.16 -24.71
CA SER A 221 15.80 31.72 -24.08
C SER A 221 15.88 31.43 -22.59
N GLY A 222 14.74 31.26 -21.89
CA GLY A 222 14.67 31.11 -20.44
C GLY A 222 15.08 32.37 -19.65
N GLN A 223 15.19 33.53 -20.32
CA GLN A 223 15.67 34.79 -19.71
C GLN A 223 14.70 35.36 -18.66
N TYR A 224 13.41 35.02 -18.77
CA TYR A 224 12.36 35.58 -17.92
C TYR A 224 11.62 34.49 -17.13
N PRO A 225 12.29 33.81 -16.18
CA PRO A 225 11.73 32.60 -15.55
C PRO A 225 10.48 32.88 -14.69
N TYR A 226 10.26 34.12 -14.28
CA TYR A 226 9.07 34.52 -13.52
C TYR A 226 7.93 35.08 -14.39
N LEU A 227 8.15 35.23 -15.72
CA LEU A 227 7.17 35.67 -16.69
C LEU A 227 6.83 34.55 -17.67
N TYR A 228 7.86 33.90 -18.23
CA TYR A 228 7.78 32.82 -19.20
C TYR A 228 8.48 31.58 -18.65
N ALA A 229 7.82 30.95 -17.70
CA ALA A 229 8.38 29.83 -16.94
C ALA A 229 8.46 28.54 -17.78
N ASN A 230 9.42 27.71 -17.44
CA ASN A 230 9.52 26.33 -17.89
C ASN A 230 9.62 25.43 -16.67
N VAL A 231 8.48 24.96 -16.16
CA VAL A 231 8.41 24.26 -14.89
C VAL A 231 8.30 22.75 -15.13
N ASP A 232 9.22 22.01 -14.55
CA ASP A 232 9.08 20.55 -14.40
C ASP A 232 8.23 20.26 -13.15
N TRP A 233 6.91 20.23 -13.32
CA TRP A 233 5.97 20.00 -12.22
C TRP A 233 6.21 18.69 -11.47
N LEU A 234 6.67 17.65 -12.18
CA LEU A 234 6.98 16.37 -11.56
C LEU A 234 8.23 16.48 -10.68
N GLY A 235 9.32 17.03 -11.21
CA GLY A 235 10.58 17.18 -10.48
C GLY A 235 10.50 18.13 -9.30
N GLU A 236 9.68 19.20 -9.41
CA GLU A 236 9.46 20.15 -8.32
C GLU A 236 8.60 19.57 -7.18
N THR A 237 7.61 18.72 -7.53
CA THR A 237 6.64 18.18 -6.56
C THR A 237 7.12 16.87 -5.93
N TYR A 238 7.77 15.99 -6.69
CA TYR A 238 8.17 14.67 -6.25
C TYR A 238 9.69 14.45 -6.28
N ARG A 239 10.20 13.83 -5.24
CA ARG A 239 11.57 13.29 -5.21
C ARG A 239 11.62 11.92 -5.88
N ASP A 240 12.83 11.46 -6.19
CA ASP A 240 13.06 10.22 -6.93
C ASP A 240 12.82 8.95 -6.11
N MET A 241 12.97 9.04 -4.78
CA MET A 241 13.00 7.88 -3.90
C MET A 241 12.07 8.05 -2.70
N ASP A 242 11.44 6.96 -2.30
CA ASP A 242 10.80 6.79 -1.01
C ASP A 242 11.64 5.89 -0.09
N ALA A 243 11.20 5.71 1.16
CA ALA A 243 11.84 4.81 2.09
C ALA A 243 10.80 4.06 2.93
N THR A 244 10.93 2.75 3.00
CA THR A 244 10.08 1.87 3.79
C THR A 244 10.89 1.17 4.86
N ASN A 245 10.33 1.07 6.08
CA ASN A 245 10.88 0.24 7.14
C ASN A 245 9.80 -0.72 7.63
N ILE A 246 10.16 -1.98 7.80
CA ILE A 246 9.31 -3.02 8.37
C ILE A 246 10.06 -3.64 9.54
N TYR A 247 9.48 -3.56 10.72
CA TYR A 247 9.97 -4.20 11.93
C TYR A 247 9.00 -5.30 12.32
N ASN A 248 9.50 -6.51 12.53
CA ASN A 248 8.68 -7.61 12.95
C ASN A 248 9.35 -8.39 14.08
N ILE A 249 8.61 -8.67 15.13
CA ILE A 249 9.02 -9.57 16.21
C ILE A 249 7.94 -10.62 16.42
N SER A 250 8.33 -11.87 16.47
CA SER A 250 7.41 -12.96 16.72
C SER A 250 7.92 -13.93 17.80
N PHE A 251 7.00 -14.47 18.55
CA PHE A 251 7.20 -15.47 19.59
C PHE A 251 6.36 -16.69 19.23
N ARG A 252 6.99 -17.83 19.07
CA ARG A 252 6.35 -19.09 18.74
C ARG A 252 6.77 -20.14 19.76
N GLY A 253 5.79 -20.83 20.34
CA GLY A 253 6.16 -21.84 21.33
C GLY A 253 4.96 -22.57 21.90
N GLY A 254 5.22 -23.34 22.98
CA GLY A 254 4.18 -24.06 23.69
C GLY A 254 4.72 -25.01 24.75
N ALA A 255 3.81 -25.57 25.49
CA ALA A 255 4.01 -26.65 26.43
C ALA A 255 3.15 -27.87 26.02
N SER A 256 3.03 -28.88 26.90
CA SER A 256 2.27 -30.11 26.56
C SER A 256 0.78 -29.90 26.32
N LYS A 257 0.16 -28.85 26.89
CA LYS A 257 -1.28 -28.59 26.84
C LYS A 257 -1.68 -27.30 26.13
N PHE A 258 -0.72 -26.47 25.72
CA PHE A 258 -1.00 -25.25 24.97
C PHE A 258 0.15 -24.92 24.05
N ARG A 259 -0.17 -24.22 22.99
CA ARG A 259 0.79 -23.63 22.08
C ARG A 259 0.33 -22.24 21.66
N TYR A 260 1.29 -21.36 21.42
CA TYR A 260 1.02 -19.97 21.10
C TYR A 260 1.91 -19.44 19.98
N TYR A 261 1.35 -18.53 19.22
CA TYR A 261 2.06 -17.64 18.30
C TYR A 261 1.63 -16.22 18.61
N ALA A 262 2.59 -15.33 18.88
CA ALA A 262 2.35 -13.91 19.08
C ALA A 262 3.30 -13.12 18.19
N MET A 263 2.80 -12.06 17.55
CA MET A 263 3.58 -11.24 16.63
C MET A 263 3.21 -9.77 16.80
N ALA A 264 4.23 -8.90 16.73
CA ALA A 264 4.08 -7.46 16.53
C ALA A 264 4.84 -7.05 15.27
N ASN A 265 4.15 -6.36 14.37
CA ASN A 265 4.72 -5.79 13.14
C ASN A 265 4.48 -4.29 13.12
N LEU A 266 5.47 -3.53 12.70
CA LEU A 266 5.38 -2.09 12.46
C LEU A 266 5.95 -1.79 11.08
N THR A 267 5.12 -1.26 10.22
CA THR A 267 5.50 -0.82 8.88
C THR A 267 5.38 0.69 8.78
N THR A 268 6.40 1.35 8.24
CA THR A 268 6.38 2.79 7.95
C THR A 268 6.91 3.04 6.55
N ASN A 269 6.22 3.87 5.78
CA ASN A 269 6.67 4.36 4.47
C ASN A 269 6.64 5.88 4.46
N LYS A 270 7.72 6.49 3.95
CA LYS A 270 7.82 7.93 3.68
C LYS A 270 7.78 8.09 2.17
N GLY A 271 6.67 8.62 1.65
CA GLY A 271 6.42 8.77 0.22
C GLY A 271 7.35 9.74 -0.50
N PHE A 272 6.92 10.17 -1.66
CA PHE A 272 7.78 10.84 -2.64
C PHE A 272 7.70 12.38 -2.63
N ILE A 273 6.92 13.03 -1.75
CA ILE A 273 6.81 14.50 -1.77
C ILE A 273 8.17 15.14 -1.54
N ALA A 274 8.56 16.03 -2.43
CA ALA A 274 9.73 16.88 -2.27
C ALA A 274 9.44 18.00 -1.25
N ASN A 275 10.41 18.32 -0.41
CA ASN A 275 10.33 19.45 0.52
C ASN A 275 9.07 19.51 1.41
N PRO A 276 8.64 18.42 2.06
CA PRO A 276 7.38 18.36 2.80
C PRO A 276 7.36 19.23 4.08
N TYR A 277 8.47 19.84 4.44
CA TYR A 277 8.64 20.70 5.62
C TYR A 277 8.80 22.18 5.29
N MET A 278 8.65 22.56 4.02
CA MET A 278 8.70 23.97 3.60
C MET A 278 7.36 24.67 3.81
N ASN A 279 6.90 24.68 5.07
CA ASN A 279 5.63 25.24 5.51
C ASN A 279 5.72 25.69 6.99
N ASP A 280 4.61 26.02 7.62
CA ASP A 280 4.55 26.54 8.99
C ASP A 280 4.82 25.49 10.10
N GLY A 281 5.73 24.56 9.88
CA GLY A 281 6.22 23.62 10.90
C GLY A 281 5.49 22.28 10.97
N TYR A 282 4.63 21.92 10.01
CA TYR A 282 4.04 20.60 9.86
C TYR A 282 4.59 19.87 8.63
N SER A 283 4.45 18.56 8.58
CA SER A 283 4.84 17.76 7.42
C SER A 283 3.64 17.50 6.52
N THR A 284 3.82 17.74 5.22
CA THR A 284 2.88 17.38 4.16
C THR A 284 3.31 16.13 3.40
N GLN A 285 4.24 15.33 3.94
CA GLN A 285 4.69 14.09 3.29
C GLN A 285 3.53 13.12 3.10
N ASP A 286 3.48 12.50 1.94
CA ASP A 286 2.70 11.28 1.72
C ASP A 286 3.32 10.16 2.57
N GLN A 287 2.62 9.72 3.59
CA GLN A 287 3.15 8.82 4.60
C GLN A 287 2.13 7.73 4.93
N TYR A 288 2.63 6.52 5.10
CA TYR A 288 1.87 5.38 5.58
C TYR A 288 2.55 4.78 6.81
N SER A 289 1.76 4.46 7.83
CA SER A 289 2.21 3.69 8.98
C SER A 289 1.16 2.68 9.40
N ARG A 290 1.59 1.50 9.79
CA ARG A 290 0.72 0.41 10.22
C ARG A 290 1.37 -0.40 11.32
N ALA A 291 0.62 -0.66 12.39
CA ALA A 291 0.99 -1.56 13.46
C ALA A 291 0.00 -2.73 13.53
N ASN A 292 0.51 -3.96 13.50
CA ASN A 292 -0.27 -5.19 13.64
C ASN A 292 0.18 -5.93 14.92
N LEU A 293 -0.79 -6.40 15.69
CA LEU A 293 -0.59 -7.27 16.83
C LEU A 293 -1.45 -8.52 16.64
N ARG A 294 -0.82 -9.70 16.44
CA ARG A 294 -1.52 -10.98 16.35
C ARG A 294 -1.16 -11.89 17.52
N THR A 295 -2.17 -12.59 18.01
CA THR A 295 -1.99 -13.68 18.99
C THR A 295 -2.90 -14.83 18.59
N ASN A 296 -2.31 -16.00 18.36
CA ASN A 296 -2.98 -17.26 18.13
C ASN A 296 -2.64 -18.21 19.28
N LEU A 297 -3.64 -18.72 19.98
CA LEU A 297 -3.49 -19.59 21.14
C LEU A 297 -4.35 -20.84 20.96
N ASP A 298 -3.72 -21.99 21.05
CA ASP A 298 -4.39 -23.29 21.07
C ASP A 298 -4.20 -23.92 22.45
N ILE A 299 -5.31 -24.34 23.09
CA ILE A 299 -5.33 -24.91 24.44
C ILE A 299 -6.05 -26.26 24.40
N ASP A 300 -5.38 -27.30 24.85
CA ASP A 300 -5.99 -28.60 25.14
C ASP A 300 -6.60 -28.58 26.53
N LEU A 301 -7.89 -28.18 26.65
CA LEU A 301 -8.63 -28.09 27.92
C LEU A 301 -8.72 -29.48 28.58
N THR A 302 -9.00 -30.49 27.76
CA THR A 302 -8.94 -31.90 28.10
C THR A 302 -8.35 -32.68 26.92
N GLU A 303 -8.14 -33.98 27.04
CA GLU A 303 -7.72 -34.82 25.89
C GLU A 303 -8.71 -34.80 24.75
N LYS A 304 -9.98 -34.50 25.03
CA LYS A 304 -11.10 -34.50 24.05
C LYS A 304 -11.63 -33.12 23.73
N THR A 305 -11.22 -32.07 24.45
CA THR A 305 -11.75 -30.72 24.29
C THR A 305 -10.60 -29.76 23.97
N LYS A 306 -10.69 -29.10 22.81
CA LYS A 306 -9.69 -28.12 22.36
C LYS A 306 -10.33 -26.77 22.15
N LEU A 307 -9.62 -25.73 22.60
CA LEU A 307 -9.99 -24.33 22.42
C LEU A 307 -8.92 -23.64 21.55
N LYS A 308 -9.35 -22.96 20.48
CA LYS A 308 -8.50 -22.09 19.68
C LYS A 308 -8.99 -20.64 19.85
N LEU A 309 -8.05 -19.73 20.08
CA LEU A 309 -8.30 -18.30 20.16
C LEU A 309 -7.38 -17.59 19.18
N ASN A 310 -7.92 -16.71 18.35
CA ASN A 310 -7.17 -15.85 17.43
C ASN A 310 -7.58 -14.42 17.68
N VAL A 311 -6.61 -13.54 17.85
CA VAL A 311 -6.85 -12.10 17.99
C VAL A 311 -5.88 -11.37 17.08
N LEU A 312 -6.40 -10.43 16.28
CA LEU A 312 -5.62 -9.51 15.47
C LEU A 312 -6.12 -8.09 15.71
N GLY A 313 -5.23 -7.21 16.12
CA GLY A 313 -5.44 -5.77 16.19
C GLY A 313 -4.58 -5.06 15.15
N ILE A 314 -5.17 -4.14 14.40
CA ILE A 314 -4.49 -3.33 13.40
C ILE A 314 -4.79 -1.86 13.66
N LEU A 315 -3.75 -1.05 13.61
CA LEU A 315 -3.82 0.40 13.57
C LEU A 315 -3.07 0.88 12.35
N SER A 316 -3.74 1.59 11.44
CA SER A 316 -3.06 2.23 10.31
C SER A 316 -3.34 3.73 10.24
N GLU A 317 -2.37 4.48 9.76
CA GLU A 317 -2.48 5.90 9.44
C GLU A 317 -1.92 6.12 8.04
N THR A 318 -2.72 6.75 7.19
CA THR A 318 -2.28 7.28 5.90
C THR A 318 -2.39 8.78 5.94
N ARG A 319 -1.32 9.49 5.55
CA ARG A 319 -1.30 10.94 5.41
C ARG A 319 -1.05 11.30 3.96
N THR A 320 -1.79 12.27 3.44
CA THR A 320 -1.62 12.80 2.08
C THR A 320 -1.56 14.32 2.11
N PRO A 321 -0.76 14.97 1.23
CA PRO A 321 -0.73 16.41 1.12
C PRO A 321 -2.03 16.98 0.57
N GLY A 322 -2.32 18.22 0.93
CA GLY A 322 -3.52 18.93 0.50
C GLY A 322 -4.78 18.52 1.23
N ALA A 323 -5.79 19.37 1.18
CA ALA A 323 -7.08 19.16 1.79
C ALA A 323 -8.12 18.86 0.70
N ASP A 324 -8.84 17.76 0.84
CA ASP A 324 -9.96 17.38 -0.01
C ASP A 324 -10.98 16.62 0.82
N ASP A 325 -12.26 16.72 0.46
CA ASP A 325 -13.36 15.96 1.07
C ASP A 325 -13.26 14.45 0.85
N GLN A 326 -12.40 14.02 -0.09
CA GLN A 326 -12.26 12.62 -0.53
C GLN A 326 -10.89 12.00 -0.22
N GLY A 327 -9.95 12.73 0.40
CA GLY A 327 -8.69 12.08 0.77
C GLY A 327 -7.40 12.73 0.35
N GLY A 328 -7.39 14.03 0.25
CA GLY A 328 -6.23 14.81 -0.14
C GLY A 328 -6.21 15.14 -1.63
N ALA A 329 -5.41 16.11 -2.01
CA ALA A 329 -5.35 16.59 -3.39
C ALA A 329 -4.76 15.54 -4.33
N ASN A 330 -5.38 15.35 -5.48
CA ASN A 330 -4.83 14.51 -6.53
C ASN A 330 -3.70 15.25 -7.27
N LEU A 331 -2.51 15.23 -6.69
CA LEU A 331 -1.34 15.89 -7.27
C LEU A 331 -0.96 15.36 -8.65
N TRP A 332 -1.23 14.07 -8.91
CA TRP A 332 -0.96 13.47 -10.22
C TRP A 332 -1.83 14.08 -11.32
N ASP A 333 -3.12 14.24 -11.09
CA ASP A 333 -4.01 14.89 -12.04
C ASP A 333 -3.59 16.34 -12.32
N MET A 334 -3.14 17.04 -11.29
CA MET A 334 -2.61 18.41 -11.47
C MET A 334 -1.37 18.41 -12.35
N ILE A 335 -0.40 17.51 -12.12
CA ILE A 335 0.83 17.39 -12.89
C ILE A 335 0.54 17.01 -14.35
N TYR A 336 -0.41 16.10 -14.58
CA TYR A 336 -0.77 15.69 -15.96
C TYR A 336 -1.55 16.74 -16.73
N THR A 337 -2.28 17.62 -16.06
CA THR A 337 -3.15 18.59 -16.71
C THR A 337 -2.52 19.98 -16.81
N LEU A 338 -1.49 20.28 -16.02
CA LEU A 338 -0.87 21.60 -15.99
C LEU A 338 0.34 21.68 -16.94
N PRO A 339 0.30 22.52 -17.99
CA PRO A 339 1.45 22.69 -18.88
C PRO A 339 2.66 23.30 -18.16
N SER A 340 3.87 22.98 -18.63
CA SER A 340 5.12 23.61 -18.16
C SER A 340 5.16 25.13 -18.35
N ALA A 341 4.39 25.65 -19.32
CA ALA A 341 4.27 27.06 -19.66
C ALA A 341 3.14 27.81 -18.90
N ALA A 342 2.41 27.16 -18.00
CA ALA A 342 1.22 27.73 -17.39
C ALA A 342 1.51 28.99 -16.54
N PHE A 343 2.47 28.89 -15.65
CA PHE A 343 2.96 29.95 -14.75
C PHE A 343 4.23 29.47 -14.01
N PRO A 344 5.04 30.34 -13.42
CA PRO A 344 6.15 29.91 -12.56
C PRO A 344 5.63 29.25 -11.28
N ALA A 345 6.33 28.25 -10.76
CA ALA A 345 5.95 27.57 -9.50
C ALA A 345 5.84 28.55 -8.33
N ARG A 346 6.74 29.55 -8.28
CA ARG A 346 6.70 30.72 -7.39
C ARG A 346 7.11 31.95 -8.19
N LEU A 347 6.54 33.10 -7.81
CA LEU A 347 6.97 34.41 -8.32
C LEU A 347 8.26 34.85 -7.61
N GLU A 348 8.91 35.88 -8.14
CA GLU A 348 10.14 36.47 -7.57
C GLU A 348 9.98 36.93 -6.10
N ASN A 349 8.79 37.39 -5.75
CA ASN A 349 8.45 37.79 -4.39
C ASN A 349 8.07 36.63 -3.45
N GLY A 350 8.18 35.37 -3.92
CA GLY A 350 7.86 34.18 -3.16
C GLY A 350 6.38 33.76 -3.17
N THR A 351 5.48 34.56 -3.75
CA THR A 351 4.06 34.23 -3.92
C THR A 351 3.92 32.99 -4.80
N TRP A 352 2.97 32.13 -4.50
CA TRP A 352 2.67 30.94 -5.33
C TRP A 352 2.21 31.34 -6.73
N GLY A 353 2.64 30.61 -7.73
CA GLY A 353 2.20 30.80 -9.11
C GLY A 353 0.77 30.35 -9.32
N GLY A 354 0.03 31.12 -10.12
CA GLY A 354 -1.32 30.82 -10.55
C GLY A 354 -1.86 31.98 -11.38
N SER A 355 -2.75 31.71 -12.33
CA SER A 355 -3.32 32.71 -13.23
C SER A 355 -4.85 32.64 -13.25
N ALA A 356 -5.49 33.56 -13.93
CA ALA A 356 -6.94 33.53 -14.15
C ALA A 356 -7.41 32.28 -14.92
N THR A 357 -6.56 31.78 -15.82
CA THR A 357 -6.85 30.54 -16.57
C THR A 357 -6.55 29.27 -15.75
N TRP A 358 -5.43 29.32 -14.99
CA TRP A 358 -4.95 28.23 -14.18
C TRP A 358 -4.82 28.72 -12.73
N ALA A 359 -5.87 28.56 -11.94
CA ALA A 359 -5.87 28.99 -10.54
C ALA A 359 -4.70 28.34 -9.77
N GLY A 360 -4.18 29.04 -8.76
CA GLY A 360 -3.09 28.54 -7.91
C GLY A 360 -3.43 27.25 -7.17
N THR A 361 -4.71 26.95 -7.01
CA THR A 361 -5.20 25.66 -6.50
C THR A 361 -4.91 24.48 -7.44
N LYS A 362 -4.44 24.75 -8.67
CA LYS A 362 -3.92 23.74 -9.62
C LYS A 362 -2.39 23.64 -9.63
N ASN A 363 -1.70 24.47 -8.84
CA ASN A 363 -0.26 24.39 -8.69
C ASN A 363 0.11 23.23 -7.75
N PRO A 364 0.65 22.10 -8.28
CA PRO A 364 0.89 20.90 -7.46
C PRO A 364 1.93 21.13 -6.37
N LEU A 365 2.93 22.00 -6.61
CA LEU A 365 3.91 22.36 -5.61
C LEU A 365 3.29 23.17 -4.48
N ALA A 366 2.45 24.16 -4.80
CA ALA A 366 1.75 24.96 -3.80
C ALA A 366 0.81 24.10 -2.94
N VAL A 367 0.03 23.24 -3.59
CA VAL A 367 -0.89 22.33 -2.90
C VAL A 367 -0.13 21.35 -2.02
N SER A 368 0.99 20.79 -2.48
CA SER A 368 1.80 19.86 -1.68
C SER A 368 2.47 20.50 -0.47
N GLN A 369 2.62 21.86 -0.42
CA GLN A 369 3.32 22.56 0.65
C GLN A 369 2.41 23.48 1.48
N ALA A 370 1.42 24.14 0.86
CA ALA A 370 0.65 25.20 1.49
C ALA A 370 -0.82 24.85 1.81
N ALA A 371 -1.39 23.80 1.20
CA ALA A 371 -2.79 23.45 1.41
C ALA A 371 -3.05 22.52 2.61
N ALA A 372 -2.05 22.35 3.48
CA ALA A 372 -2.04 21.45 4.63
C ALA A 372 -2.13 19.94 4.23
N TYR A 373 -2.87 19.10 4.94
CA TYR A 373 -2.85 17.64 4.73
C TYR A 373 -4.13 16.98 5.23
N THR A 374 -4.37 15.77 4.73
CA THR A 374 -5.44 14.89 5.20
C THR A 374 -4.85 13.63 5.83
N LYS A 375 -5.48 13.11 6.88
CA LYS A 375 -5.15 11.83 7.50
C LYS A 375 -6.33 10.89 7.47
N PHE A 376 -6.04 9.62 7.24
CA PHE A 376 -6.95 8.50 7.44
C PHE A 376 -6.40 7.61 8.53
N HIS A 377 -7.24 7.29 9.51
CA HIS A 377 -6.95 6.35 10.58
C HIS A 377 -7.87 5.17 10.46
N GLU A 378 -7.31 3.97 10.39
CA GLU A 378 -8.08 2.72 10.39
C GLU A 378 -7.75 1.92 11.63
N ARG A 379 -8.76 1.32 12.21
CA ARG A 379 -8.66 0.45 13.38
C ARG A 379 -9.46 -0.80 13.12
N THR A 380 -8.76 -1.93 13.09
CA THR A 380 -9.37 -3.24 12.87
C THR A 380 -9.10 -4.12 14.08
N LEU A 381 -10.11 -4.84 14.52
CA LEU A 381 -10.01 -5.87 15.54
C LEU A 381 -10.74 -7.12 15.07
N PHE A 382 -10.04 -8.22 14.97
CA PHE A 382 -10.60 -9.55 14.75
C PHE A 382 -10.36 -10.41 16.00
N ALA A 383 -11.40 -11.11 16.43
CA ALA A 383 -11.30 -12.02 17.57
C ALA A 383 -12.15 -13.27 17.30
N ASP A 384 -11.49 -14.42 17.23
CA ASP A 384 -12.12 -15.69 16.92
C ASP A 384 -11.92 -16.69 18.07
N MET A 385 -12.94 -17.46 18.35
CA MET A 385 -12.92 -18.55 19.29
C MET A 385 -13.52 -19.79 18.64
N THR A 386 -12.77 -20.88 18.62
CA THR A 386 -13.25 -22.18 18.16
C THR A 386 -13.13 -23.20 19.27
N LEU A 387 -14.24 -23.85 19.60
CA LEU A 387 -14.29 -24.98 20.54
C LEU A 387 -14.53 -26.26 19.77
N THR A 388 -13.66 -27.24 19.94
CA THR A 388 -13.78 -28.57 19.32
C THR A 388 -13.87 -29.62 20.40
N GLN A 389 -14.86 -30.51 20.26
CA GLN A 389 -15.11 -31.62 21.18
C GLN A 389 -15.05 -32.94 20.41
N ASP A 390 -14.18 -33.84 20.84
CA ASP A 390 -14.18 -35.23 20.41
C ASP A 390 -15.31 -35.99 21.16
N LEU A 391 -16.24 -36.54 20.39
CA LEU A 391 -17.37 -37.33 20.86
C LEU A 391 -17.23 -38.83 20.56
N SER A 392 -16.00 -39.28 20.31
CA SER A 392 -15.69 -40.68 20.01
C SER A 392 -16.14 -41.65 21.10
N SER A 393 -16.40 -41.18 22.32
CA SER A 393 -17.05 -41.96 23.39
C SER A 393 -18.51 -42.33 23.13
N ILE A 394 -19.19 -41.61 22.24
CA ILE A 394 -20.56 -41.91 21.80
C ILE A 394 -20.52 -42.75 20.57
N THR A 395 -19.75 -42.34 19.55
CA THR A 395 -19.56 -43.05 18.30
C THR A 395 -18.15 -42.79 17.79
N PRO A 396 -17.38 -43.84 17.43
CA PRO A 396 -16.02 -43.67 16.91
C PRO A 396 -16.00 -42.72 15.70
N GLY A 397 -15.11 -41.71 15.74
CA GLY A 397 -14.95 -40.72 14.69
C GLY A 397 -15.96 -39.53 14.76
N LEU A 398 -16.87 -39.51 15.71
CA LEU A 398 -17.78 -38.39 15.92
C LEU A 398 -17.04 -37.23 16.60
N GLY A 399 -17.22 -36.03 16.10
CA GLY A 399 -16.74 -34.79 16.68
C GLY A 399 -17.72 -33.64 16.46
N ALA A 400 -17.67 -32.64 17.31
CA ALA A 400 -18.42 -31.41 17.18
C ALA A 400 -17.48 -30.22 17.29
N SER A 401 -17.70 -29.18 16.49
CA SER A 401 -16.95 -27.92 16.55
C SER A 401 -17.93 -26.76 16.44
N GLY A 402 -17.68 -25.74 17.24
CA GLY A 402 -18.42 -24.47 17.16
C GLY A 402 -17.44 -23.31 17.11
N MET A 403 -17.69 -22.33 16.27
CA MET A 403 -16.88 -21.13 16.10
C MET A 403 -17.71 -19.87 16.35
N LEU A 404 -17.11 -18.92 17.05
CA LEU A 404 -17.60 -17.57 17.24
C LEU A 404 -16.51 -16.60 16.74
N SER A 405 -16.89 -15.67 15.88
CA SER A 405 -16.02 -14.59 15.43
C SER A 405 -16.64 -13.22 15.69
N TYR A 406 -15.81 -12.28 16.06
CA TYR A 406 -16.15 -10.87 16.17
C TYR A 406 -15.16 -10.05 15.37
N ASP A 407 -15.67 -9.32 14.40
CA ASP A 407 -14.91 -8.41 13.55
C ASP A 407 -15.41 -6.98 13.77
N ASN A 408 -14.47 -6.07 14.04
CA ASN A 408 -14.72 -4.65 14.19
C ASN A 408 -13.78 -3.86 13.29
N TYR A 409 -14.32 -2.97 12.48
CA TYR A 409 -13.59 -2.04 11.63
C TYR A 409 -14.11 -0.63 11.88
N ALA A 410 -13.20 0.33 12.03
CA ALA A 410 -13.51 1.74 12.14
C ALA A 410 -12.52 2.56 11.33
N GLN A 411 -13.03 3.49 10.54
CA GLN A 411 -12.23 4.43 9.75
C GLN A 411 -12.60 5.87 10.11
N TYR A 412 -11.58 6.66 10.40
CA TYR A 412 -11.69 8.06 10.75
C TYR A 412 -10.91 8.88 9.74
N TRP A 413 -11.46 10.02 9.40
CA TRP A 413 -10.85 10.98 8.51
C TRP A 413 -10.64 12.29 9.27
N GLU A 414 -9.43 12.86 9.15
CA GLU A 414 -9.05 14.16 9.65
C GLU A 414 -8.58 15.01 8.48
N ASN A 415 -9.25 16.12 8.21
CA ASN A 415 -8.86 17.06 7.18
C ASN A 415 -8.32 18.33 7.82
N HIS A 416 -7.10 18.69 7.46
CA HIS A 416 -6.48 19.96 7.82
C HIS A 416 -6.34 20.78 6.55
N SER A 417 -7.05 21.90 6.45
CA SER A 417 -7.06 22.73 5.26
C SER A 417 -6.53 24.12 5.53
N LYS A 418 -5.78 24.65 4.58
CA LYS A 418 -5.25 26.00 4.55
C LYS A 418 -5.37 26.53 3.14
N THR A 419 -5.80 27.79 3.00
CA THR A 419 -5.79 28.50 1.72
C THR A 419 -4.58 29.42 1.65
N PHE A 420 -4.16 29.73 0.44
CA PHE A 420 -2.97 30.53 0.17
C PHE A 420 -3.22 31.54 -0.95
N VAL A 421 -2.42 32.61 -0.96
CA VAL A 421 -2.41 33.63 -2.03
C VAL A 421 -1.57 33.13 -3.20
N TYR A 422 -2.03 33.34 -4.41
CA TYR A 422 -1.30 33.05 -5.64
C TYR A 422 -1.45 34.19 -6.66
N GLY A 423 -0.56 34.21 -7.65
CA GLY A 423 -0.59 35.24 -8.67
C GLY A 423 0.26 34.92 -9.88
N SER A 424 0.23 35.81 -10.84
CA SER A 424 1.07 35.79 -12.03
C SER A 424 1.40 37.21 -12.51
N ASN A 425 2.53 37.33 -13.17
CA ASN A 425 2.88 38.51 -13.96
C ASN A 425 2.62 38.21 -15.42
N SER A 426 1.93 39.09 -16.12
CA SER A 426 1.70 39.01 -17.55
C SER A 426 2.31 40.20 -18.25
N VAL A 427 3.04 39.97 -19.33
CA VAL A 427 3.61 41.05 -20.13
C VAL A 427 2.51 41.70 -20.96
N THR A 428 2.40 43.02 -20.91
CA THR A 428 1.42 43.80 -21.65
C THR A 428 2.01 44.56 -22.84
N ALA A 429 3.33 44.79 -22.83
CA ALA A 429 4.02 45.44 -23.94
C ALA A 429 5.46 44.92 -24.09
N TRP A 430 5.94 44.89 -25.33
CA TRP A 430 7.30 44.49 -25.69
C TRP A 430 7.98 45.68 -26.43
N GLU A 431 9.25 45.93 -26.13
CA GLU A 431 10.09 46.86 -26.85
C GLU A 431 11.41 46.17 -27.22
N ASN A 432 11.67 46.08 -28.53
CA ASN A 432 12.88 45.42 -29.06
C ASN A 432 13.12 43.97 -28.53
N GLY A 433 12.03 43.20 -28.36
CA GLY A 433 12.09 41.85 -27.83
C GLY A 433 12.32 41.74 -26.32
N VAL A 434 12.18 42.85 -25.58
CA VAL A 434 12.29 42.94 -24.12
C VAL A 434 10.92 43.32 -23.53
N PRO A 435 10.43 42.65 -22.47
CA PRO A 435 9.23 43.07 -21.75
C PRO A 435 9.37 44.49 -21.20
N SER A 436 8.52 45.42 -21.69
CA SER A 436 8.56 46.82 -21.26
C SER A 436 7.47 47.21 -20.28
N SER A 437 6.40 46.40 -20.21
CA SER A 437 5.31 46.60 -19.25
C SER A 437 4.72 45.29 -18.80
N THR A 438 4.36 45.19 -17.51
CA THR A 438 3.75 43.99 -16.91
C THR A 438 2.52 44.35 -16.11
N THR A 439 1.56 43.41 -16.05
CA THR A 439 0.39 43.49 -15.15
C THR A 439 0.44 42.33 -14.19
N TYR A 440 0.20 42.63 -12.90
CA TYR A 440 0.14 41.64 -11.84
C TYR A 440 -1.30 41.22 -11.60
N TYR A 441 -1.51 39.89 -11.61
CA TYR A 441 -2.75 39.24 -11.21
C TYR A 441 -2.53 38.59 -9.85
N THR A 442 -3.49 38.73 -8.95
CA THR A 442 -3.48 38.04 -7.64
C THR A 442 -4.88 37.58 -7.29
N ASP A 443 -4.97 36.43 -6.65
CA ASP A 443 -6.21 35.83 -6.17
C ASP A 443 -5.92 34.92 -4.95
N GLY A 444 -6.98 34.38 -4.36
CA GLY A 444 -6.90 33.63 -3.14
C GLY A 444 -6.69 34.51 -1.92
N LYS A 445 -6.69 33.88 -0.78
CA LYS A 445 -6.40 34.53 0.53
C LYS A 445 -5.68 33.54 1.43
N GLU A 446 -4.82 34.04 2.26
CA GLU A 446 -4.21 33.23 3.31
C GLU A 446 -5.22 32.98 4.43
N SER A 447 -5.30 31.78 4.95
CA SER A 447 -6.10 31.42 6.11
C SER A 447 -5.24 30.75 7.17
N ALA A 448 -5.66 30.83 8.42
CA ALA A 448 -5.21 29.90 9.44
C ALA A 448 -5.62 28.46 9.05
N MET A 449 -4.91 27.49 9.57
CA MET A 449 -5.27 26.07 9.36
C MET A 449 -6.59 25.77 10.08
N SER A 450 -7.56 25.26 9.34
CA SER A 450 -8.81 24.71 9.89
C SER A 450 -8.71 23.20 9.94
N SER A 451 -9.38 22.57 10.91
CA SER A 451 -9.39 21.12 11.07
C SER A 451 -10.82 20.63 11.23
N ASP A 452 -11.12 19.54 10.54
CA ASP A 452 -12.37 18.81 10.64
C ASP A 452 -12.07 17.30 10.75
N ALA A 453 -12.88 16.57 11.53
CA ALA A 453 -12.72 15.14 11.70
C ALA A 453 -14.07 14.44 11.74
N LYS A 454 -14.16 13.30 11.05
CA LYS A 454 -15.38 12.48 11.05
C LYS A 454 -15.05 10.98 11.00
N CYS A 455 -15.94 10.19 11.58
CA CYS A 455 -15.99 8.76 11.36
C CYS A 455 -16.69 8.50 10.02
N ILE A 456 -16.00 7.86 9.07
CA ILE A 456 -16.52 7.59 7.72
C ILE A 456 -16.99 6.16 7.54
N ALA A 457 -16.44 5.21 8.32
CA ALA A 457 -16.89 3.82 8.31
C ALA A 457 -16.82 3.24 9.72
N PHE A 458 -17.84 2.46 10.06
CA PHE A 458 -17.87 1.68 11.30
C PHE A 458 -18.66 0.41 11.05
N THR A 459 -17.99 -0.75 11.18
CA THR A 459 -18.61 -2.06 10.93
C THR A 459 -18.35 -2.99 12.10
N ARG A 460 -19.38 -3.75 12.50
CA ARG A 460 -19.27 -4.86 13.45
C ARG A 460 -19.96 -6.08 12.86
N VAL A 461 -19.25 -7.19 12.86
CA VAL A 461 -19.77 -8.46 12.34
C VAL A 461 -19.58 -9.54 13.40
N PHE A 462 -20.62 -10.33 13.60
CA PHE A 462 -20.57 -11.55 14.41
C PHE A 462 -20.86 -12.74 13.50
N ASN A 463 -19.97 -13.71 13.46
CA ASN A 463 -20.15 -14.93 12.71
C ASN A 463 -20.24 -16.13 13.68
N PHE A 464 -21.13 -17.04 13.38
CA PHE A 464 -21.34 -18.29 14.12
C PHE A 464 -21.28 -19.45 13.12
N ALA A 465 -20.51 -20.47 13.41
CA ALA A 465 -20.41 -21.67 12.61
C ALA A 465 -20.31 -22.94 13.46
#